data_d34a22ae6ec81d0d3acc35e9ed746e78
#
_entry.id   d34a22ae6ec81d0d3acc35e9ed746e78
#
_cell.length_a   1.000
_cell.length_b   1.000
_cell.length_c   1.000
_cell.angle_alpha   90.00
_cell.angle_beta   90.00
_cell.angle_gamma   90.00
#
_symmetry.space_group_name_H-M   'P 1'
#
loop_
_entity.id
_entity.type
_entity.pdbx_description
1 polymer ?
#
loop_
_entity_poly.entity_id
_entity_poly.type
_entity_poly.pdbx_seq_one_letter_code
_entity_poly.pdbx_strand_id
1 'polypeptide(L)'
;MTQDIQAHGEALVAAARAGDTQTARRHTDFFVLRKHVDEGIPYWEQAVAAGDAFSHYTLARYRKIRGDRQSADALYRAVAERHAGCAYGLGVLLREDDDPEAADWFRRGWEGGRNLDCKIELGKLLAAEGRIDEAAKFLMSDIDLGDIAVFRWAQLFESIREDFDRVAAGLDAAEAAGDGDAAAEALRPLFALEQHFRDYPGLTTEATGYYRRASAVSACARVDHAVFLTETGGEASWPEARGLLLQAHEEGYEGAAYALGVLHEQRGDLGDAEHWYGLAAAHGHQPAQWNLGLLCKRQRRYEEAERWFREVGEDDEDVVEQLARIAAIRAGGGVAPGKDLRRLPRLRERAEAGDVHASYAYGRILGDWGGADDRHLVRWIEPAALAGDPQAAYDLAELYGALRRPTLRDQWYRTAAEAGHHDACNQMGWLSEHHRDYQEAERWYVRAAGDGSPLNAMLAGKLKAQRGAYAEAEPFLRMAWEQGGDSAYRTEAAGYYGLVLHRLGRLAEAIEPLRTAAARWDDDVSSRYSRDDLDVLSRTVDPQKELAKVEAALTA
;
A
#
# COMPACT_ATOMS: atom_id res chain seq x y z
N MET A 1 -33.73 15.82 -11.68
CA MET A 1 -32.33 15.78 -11.17
C MET A 1 -31.90 17.12 -10.56
N THR A 2 -31.78 18.23 -11.29
CA THR A 2 -31.37 19.52 -10.70
C THR A 2 -32.37 20.03 -9.63
N GLN A 3 -33.68 19.84 -9.81
CA GLN A 3 -34.70 20.18 -8.82
C GLN A 3 -34.63 19.32 -7.56
N ASP A 4 -34.28 18.05 -7.68
CA ASP A 4 -34.11 17.14 -6.54
C ASP A 4 -32.89 17.53 -5.70
N ILE A 5 -31.76 17.85 -6.34
CA ILE A 5 -30.52 18.31 -5.70
C ILE A 5 -30.80 19.58 -4.90
N GLN A 6 -31.46 20.56 -5.51
CA GLN A 6 -31.83 21.79 -4.83
C GLN A 6 -32.78 21.54 -3.66
N ALA A 7 -33.82 20.73 -3.84
CA ALA A 7 -34.77 20.40 -2.79
C ALA A 7 -34.10 19.72 -1.58
N HIS A 8 -33.18 18.77 -1.84
CA HIS A 8 -32.41 18.12 -0.77
C HIS A 8 -31.46 19.11 -0.08
N GLY A 9 -30.83 20.01 -0.82
CA GLY A 9 -29.94 21.03 -0.27
C GLY A 9 -30.68 22.02 0.63
N GLU A 10 -31.81 22.55 0.17
CA GLU A 10 -32.64 23.46 0.97
C GLU A 10 -33.19 22.77 2.24
N ALA A 11 -33.62 21.51 2.12
CA ALA A 11 -34.09 20.71 3.25
C ALA A 11 -32.97 20.42 4.26
N LEU A 12 -31.74 20.16 3.82
CA LEU A 12 -30.58 20.02 4.68
C LEU A 12 -30.35 21.29 5.51
N VAL A 13 -30.30 22.44 4.85
CA VAL A 13 -30.06 23.72 5.54
C VAL A 13 -31.21 24.07 6.51
N ALA A 14 -32.46 23.78 6.13
CA ALA A 14 -33.61 23.98 7.00
C ALA A 14 -33.55 23.08 8.25
N ALA A 15 -33.24 21.79 8.08
CA ALA A 15 -33.07 20.84 9.16
C ALA A 15 -31.93 21.25 10.09
N ALA A 16 -30.78 21.66 9.55
CA ALA A 16 -29.62 22.13 10.31
C ALA A 16 -29.99 23.35 11.18
N ARG A 17 -30.69 24.32 10.62
CA ARG A 17 -31.19 25.51 11.34
C ARG A 17 -32.20 25.17 12.43
N ALA A 18 -32.99 24.13 12.22
CA ALA A 18 -33.95 23.63 13.21
C ALA A 18 -33.32 22.76 14.30
N GLY A 19 -32.03 22.40 14.17
CA GLY A 19 -31.36 21.47 15.07
C GLY A 19 -31.79 19.99 14.88
N ASP A 20 -32.49 19.68 13.77
CA ASP A 20 -32.90 18.32 13.41
C ASP A 20 -31.73 17.58 12.71
N THR A 21 -30.82 17.06 13.54
CA THR A 21 -29.63 16.36 13.08
C THR A 21 -29.92 15.09 12.29
N GLN A 22 -31.04 14.41 12.57
CA GLN A 22 -31.40 13.18 11.87
C GLN A 22 -31.87 13.47 10.44
N THR A 23 -32.67 14.48 10.25
CA THR A 23 -33.10 14.94 8.91
C THR A 23 -31.94 15.56 8.15
N ALA A 24 -31.10 16.37 8.79
CA ALA A 24 -29.88 16.91 8.18
C ALA A 24 -28.96 15.79 7.68
N ARG A 25 -28.74 14.75 8.46
CA ARG A 25 -27.96 13.57 8.07
C ARG A 25 -28.54 12.88 6.83
N ARG A 26 -29.84 12.63 6.78
CA ARG A 26 -30.49 11.98 5.62
C ARG A 26 -30.25 12.76 4.32
N HIS A 27 -30.32 14.08 4.39
CA HIS A 27 -30.09 14.92 3.21
C HIS A 27 -28.61 15.03 2.86
N THR A 28 -27.72 15.02 3.84
CA THR A 28 -26.26 14.89 3.61
C THR A 28 -25.95 13.56 2.95
N ASP A 29 -26.49 12.45 3.46
CA ASP A 29 -26.31 11.10 2.88
C ASP A 29 -26.81 11.03 1.44
N PHE A 30 -27.85 11.78 1.07
CA PHE A 30 -28.30 11.89 -0.34
C PHE A 30 -27.18 12.39 -1.24
N PHE A 31 -26.48 13.45 -0.88
CA PHE A 31 -25.37 13.97 -1.68
C PHE A 31 -24.20 12.99 -1.78
N VAL A 32 -23.87 12.35 -0.67
CA VAL A 32 -22.78 11.37 -0.61
C VAL A 32 -23.13 10.10 -1.38
N LEU A 33 -24.29 9.48 -1.11
CA LEU A 33 -24.71 8.22 -1.71
C LEU A 33 -25.10 8.34 -3.19
N ARG A 34 -25.63 9.51 -3.59
CA ARG A 34 -25.97 9.78 -4.99
C ARG A 34 -24.84 10.45 -5.77
N LYS A 35 -23.67 10.63 -5.15
CA LYS A 35 -22.46 11.19 -5.78
C LYS A 35 -22.61 12.63 -6.25
N HIS A 36 -23.42 13.41 -5.56
CA HIS A 36 -23.60 14.84 -5.78
C HIS A 36 -22.78 15.65 -4.77
N VAL A 37 -21.55 15.22 -4.50
CA VAL A 37 -20.69 15.77 -3.44
C VAL A 37 -20.38 17.25 -3.71
N ASP A 38 -19.97 17.57 -4.94
CA ASP A 38 -19.62 18.96 -5.29
C ASP A 38 -20.84 19.88 -5.23
N GLU A 39 -22.00 19.40 -5.65
CA GLU A 39 -23.25 20.13 -5.55
C GLU A 39 -23.73 20.27 -4.09
N GLY A 40 -23.33 19.32 -3.22
CA GLY A 40 -23.63 19.33 -1.79
C GLY A 40 -22.81 20.35 -0.99
N ILE A 41 -21.60 20.70 -1.44
CA ILE A 41 -20.69 21.58 -0.70
C ILE A 41 -21.33 22.90 -0.27
N PRO A 42 -21.98 23.68 -1.13
CA PRO A 42 -22.57 24.96 -0.72
C PRO A 42 -23.65 24.81 0.36
N TYR A 43 -24.35 23.67 0.38
CA TYR A 43 -25.37 23.38 1.38
C TYR A 43 -24.74 22.89 2.68
N TRP A 44 -23.67 22.09 2.60
CA TRP A 44 -22.90 21.70 3.81
C TRP A 44 -22.26 22.91 4.48
N GLU A 45 -21.71 23.86 3.72
CA GLU A 45 -21.17 25.11 4.28
C GLU A 45 -22.22 25.92 5.01
N GLN A 46 -23.44 26.00 4.46
CA GLN A 46 -24.55 26.66 5.15
C GLN A 46 -25.02 25.88 6.38
N ALA A 47 -25.05 24.56 6.33
CA ALA A 47 -25.40 23.70 7.47
C ALA A 47 -24.33 23.74 8.58
N VAL A 48 -23.06 23.83 8.21
CA VAL A 48 -21.91 24.08 9.11
C VAL A 48 -22.09 25.44 9.82
N ALA A 49 -22.43 26.48 9.08
CA ALA A 49 -22.71 27.80 9.64
C ALA A 49 -23.92 27.80 10.61
N ALA A 50 -24.88 26.89 10.41
CA ALA A 50 -25.98 26.63 11.32
C ALA A 50 -25.62 25.73 12.53
N GLY A 51 -24.39 25.18 12.57
CA GLY A 51 -23.85 24.38 13.64
C GLY A 51 -24.15 22.88 13.54
N ASP A 52 -24.57 22.36 12.37
CA ASP A 52 -24.83 20.93 12.20
C ASP A 52 -23.53 20.11 12.23
N ALA A 53 -23.42 19.23 13.23
CA ALA A 53 -22.19 18.48 13.48
C ALA A 53 -21.89 17.42 12.41
N PHE A 54 -22.91 16.83 11.79
CA PHE A 54 -22.72 15.83 10.74
C PHE A 54 -22.23 16.47 9.43
N SER A 55 -22.70 17.67 9.11
CA SER A 55 -22.19 18.46 7.98
C SER A 55 -20.73 18.90 8.21
N HIS A 56 -20.35 19.25 9.44
CA HIS A 56 -18.93 19.48 9.79
C HIS A 56 -18.09 18.25 9.49
N TYR A 57 -18.52 17.08 9.95
CA TYR A 57 -17.81 15.81 9.70
C TYR A 57 -17.65 15.52 8.22
N THR A 58 -18.74 15.64 7.47
CA THR A 58 -18.73 15.32 6.03
C THR A 58 -17.85 16.30 5.23
N LEU A 59 -18.00 17.60 5.49
CA LEU A 59 -17.21 18.63 4.83
C LEU A 59 -15.72 18.54 5.19
N ALA A 60 -15.39 18.24 6.45
CA ALA A 60 -14.02 18.05 6.90
C ALA A 60 -13.36 16.86 6.21
N ARG A 61 -14.06 15.70 6.12
CA ARG A 61 -13.57 14.55 5.35
C ARG A 61 -13.31 14.90 3.90
N TYR A 62 -14.22 15.63 3.28
CA TYR A 62 -14.06 16.06 1.91
C TYR A 62 -12.83 16.98 1.74
N ARG A 63 -12.67 17.98 2.63
CA ARG A 63 -11.51 18.87 2.62
C ARG A 63 -10.19 18.12 2.82
N LYS A 64 -10.15 17.15 3.75
CA LYS A 64 -9.00 16.27 3.96
C LYS A 64 -8.62 15.51 2.68
N ILE A 65 -9.60 14.87 2.03
CA ILE A 65 -9.39 14.12 0.78
C ILE A 65 -8.84 15.02 -0.33
N ARG A 66 -9.26 16.29 -0.37
CA ARG A 66 -8.76 17.30 -1.32
C ARG A 66 -7.40 17.90 -0.94
N GLY A 67 -6.79 17.45 0.14
CA GLY A 67 -5.51 17.96 0.63
C GLY A 67 -5.59 19.25 1.42
N ASP A 68 -6.79 19.81 1.60
CA ASP A 68 -7.02 21.02 2.43
C ASP A 68 -7.10 20.62 3.91
N ARG A 69 -5.94 20.25 4.46
CA ARG A 69 -5.77 19.74 5.81
C ARG A 69 -6.12 20.80 6.86
N GLN A 70 -5.78 22.06 6.60
CA GLN A 70 -6.04 23.15 7.54
C GLN A 70 -7.54 23.41 7.73
N SER A 71 -8.31 23.43 6.64
CA SER A 71 -9.77 23.57 6.72
C SER A 71 -10.41 22.34 7.35
N ALA A 72 -9.89 21.14 7.09
CA ALA A 72 -10.39 19.92 7.71
C ALA A 72 -10.17 19.93 9.22
N ASP A 73 -9.00 20.32 9.71
CA ASP A 73 -8.69 20.45 11.15
C ASP A 73 -9.66 21.43 11.81
N ALA A 74 -9.81 22.63 11.26
CA ALA A 74 -10.72 23.65 11.81
C ALA A 74 -12.17 23.15 11.91
N LEU A 75 -12.67 22.47 10.87
CA LEU A 75 -14.02 21.90 10.84
C LEU A 75 -14.21 20.78 11.88
N TYR A 76 -13.24 19.89 12.03
CA TYR A 76 -13.30 18.85 13.07
C TYR A 76 -13.27 19.46 14.46
N ARG A 77 -12.34 20.36 14.76
CA ARG A 77 -12.20 21.00 16.08
C ARG A 77 -13.46 21.73 16.52
N ALA A 78 -14.17 22.35 15.59
CA ALA A 78 -15.39 23.11 15.91
C ALA A 78 -16.47 22.30 16.63
N VAL A 79 -16.53 20.99 16.42
CA VAL A 79 -17.59 20.12 16.96
C VAL A 79 -17.10 18.79 17.53
N ALA A 80 -15.78 18.56 17.61
CA ALA A 80 -15.21 17.29 18.06
C ALA A 80 -15.65 16.87 19.47
N GLU A 81 -15.87 17.82 20.37
CA GLU A 81 -16.33 17.53 21.74
C GLU A 81 -17.76 16.97 21.81
N ARG A 82 -18.58 17.26 20.82
CA ARG A 82 -19.99 16.84 20.78
C ARG A 82 -20.34 15.86 19.67
N HIS A 83 -19.37 15.52 18.80
CA HIS A 83 -19.58 14.62 17.66
C HIS A 83 -18.43 13.64 17.53
N ALA A 84 -18.68 12.39 17.91
CA ALA A 84 -17.65 11.33 17.97
C ALA A 84 -16.95 11.07 16.64
N GLY A 85 -17.62 11.21 15.49
CA GLY A 85 -16.99 11.12 14.15
C GLY A 85 -16.00 12.24 13.91
N CYS A 86 -16.25 13.45 14.40
CA CYS A 86 -15.30 14.56 14.29
C CYS A 86 -14.13 14.38 15.26
N ALA A 87 -14.35 13.85 16.45
CA ALA A 87 -13.28 13.46 17.36
C ALA A 87 -12.38 12.41 16.74
N TYR A 88 -12.95 11.40 16.07
CA TYR A 88 -12.19 10.42 15.29
C TYR A 88 -11.39 11.07 14.18
N GLY A 89 -12.03 11.90 13.34
CA GLY A 89 -11.37 12.57 12.22
C GLY A 89 -10.22 13.46 12.65
N LEU A 90 -10.38 14.18 13.77
CA LEU A 90 -9.33 15.01 14.37
C LEU A 90 -8.21 14.15 14.94
N GLY A 91 -8.52 13.10 15.67
CA GLY A 91 -7.53 12.15 16.19
C GLY A 91 -6.68 11.53 15.07
N VAL A 92 -7.28 11.18 13.93
CA VAL A 92 -6.55 10.67 12.76
C VAL A 92 -5.62 11.74 12.17
N LEU A 93 -6.07 13.00 12.06
CA LEU A 93 -5.21 14.09 11.57
C LEU A 93 -4.00 14.32 12.47
N LEU A 94 -4.22 14.38 13.77
CA LEU A 94 -3.17 14.61 14.76
C LEU A 94 -2.17 13.44 14.82
N ARG A 95 -2.66 12.19 14.72
CA ARG A 95 -1.80 11.01 14.66
C ARG A 95 -0.89 11.01 13.42
N GLU A 96 -1.38 11.48 12.28
CA GLU A 96 -0.57 11.61 11.07
C GLU A 96 0.58 12.62 11.23
N ASP A 97 0.46 13.55 12.19
CA ASP A 97 1.47 14.54 12.56
C ASP A 97 2.29 14.13 13.82
N ASP A 98 2.11 12.89 14.29
CA ASP A 98 2.69 12.37 15.54
C ASP A 98 2.35 13.25 16.78
N ASP A 99 1.21 13.93 16.75
CA ASP A 99 0.76 14.80 17.84
C ASP A 99 0.15 13.97 18.98
N PRO A 100 0.65 14.08 20.21
CA PRO A 100 0.17 13.32 21.37
C PRO A 100 -1.31 13.59 21.73
N GLU A 101 -1.89 14.71 21.32
CA GLU A 101 -3.32 14.99 21.53
C GLU A 101 -4.23 13.99 20.82
N ALA A 102 -3.74 13.24 19.83
CA ALA A 102 -4.52 12.25 19.09
C ALA A 102 -5.20 11.23 20.00
N ALA A 103 -4.49 10.72 21.03
CA ALA A 103 -5.02 9.76 21.99
C ALA A 103 -6.20 10.32 22.80
N ASP A 104 -6.12 11.59 23.19
CA ASP A 104 -7.18 12.26 23.94
C ASP A 104 -8.45 12.43 23.10
N TRP A 105 -8.30 12.74 21.82
CA TRP A 105 -9.46 12.85 20.92
C TRP A 105 -10.10 11.49 20.62
N PHE A 106 -9.33 10.44 20.45
CA PHE A 106 -9.89 9.09 20.35
C PHE A 106 -10.60 8.67 21.63
N ARG A 107 -10.05 8.99 22.81
CA ARG A 107 -10.71 8.72 24.10
C ARG A 107 -12.04 9.44 24.22
N ARG A 108 -12.08 10.74 23.91
CA ARG A 108 -13.32 11.54 23.91
C ARG A 108 -14.36 11.00 22.93
N GLY A 109 -13.93 10.60 21.73
CA GLY A 109 -14.82 10.01 20.72
C GLY A 109 -15.42 8.67 21.15
N TRP A 110 -14.66 7.86 21.90
CA TRP A 110 -15.17 6.62 22.49
C TRP A 110 -16.10 6.89 23.68
N GLU A 111 -15.67 7.65 24.66
CA GLU A 111 -16.42 7.90 25.91
C GLU A 111 -17.70 8.72 25.66
N GLY A 112 -17.63 9.73 24.79
CA GLY A 112 -18.74 10.63 24.50
C GLY A 112 -19.73 10.11 23.46
N GLY A 113 -19.33 9.22 22.56
CA GLY A 113 -20.15 8.80 21.42
C GLY A 113 -20.09 7.32 21.08
N ARG A 114 -19.36 6.50 21.84
CA ARG A 114 -19.17 5.05 21.60
C ARG A 114 -18.71 4.75 20.17
N ASN A 115 -17.85 5.60 19.61
CA ASN A 115 -17.32 5.39 18.27
C ASN A 115 -16.27 4.26 18.29
N LEU A 116 -16.56 3.15 17.61
CA LEU A 116 -15.73 1.95 17.60
C LEU A 116 -14.38 2.18 16.92
N ASP A 117 -14.32 3.03 15.89
CA ASP A 117 -13.05 3.36 15.24
C ASP A 117 -12.12 4.11 16.21
N CYS A 118 -12.67 4.99 17.05
CA CYS A 118 -11.91 5.63 18.13
C CYS A 118 -11.36 4.61 19.13
N LYS A 119 -12.17 3.62 19.49
CA LYS A 119 -11.76 2.55 20.39
C LYS A 119 -10.61 1.74 19.82
N ILE A 120 -10.71 1.35 18.54
CA ILE A 120 -9.66 0.61 17.83
C ILE A 120 -8.36 1.43 17.79
N GLU A 121 -8.43 2.69 17.41
CA GLU A 121 -7.23 3.54 17.29
C GLU A 121 -6.57 3.77 18.67
N LEU A 122 -7.35 3.93 19.72
CA LEU A 122 -6.81 4.05 21.08
C LEU A 122 -6.14 2.74 21.54
N GLY A 123 -6.73 1.58 21.21
CA GLY A 123 -6.11 0.28 21.45
C GLY A 123 -4.77 0.12 20.71
N LYS A 124 -4.71 0.54 19.45
CA LYS A 124 -3.46 0.53 18.68
C LYS A 124 -2.39 1.45 19.26
N LEU A 125 -2.76 2.63 19.75
CA LEU A 125 -1.83 3.55 20.41
C LEU A 125 -1.27 2.95 21.69
N LEU A 126 -2.13 2.30 22.52
CA LEU A 126 -1.66 1.57 23.71
C LEU A 126 -0.65 0.47 23.34
N ALA A 127 -0.94 -0.28 22.28
CA ALA A 127 -0.01 -1.31 21.79
C ALA A 127 1.31 -0.70 21.27
N ALA A 128 1.26 0.45 20.60
CA ALA A 128 2.44 1.17 20.13
C ALA A 128 3.31 1.69 21.29
N GLU A 129 2.71 1.96 22.45
CA GLU A 129 3.40 2.29 23.70
C GLU A 129 3.97 1.05 24.42
N GLY A 130 3.76 -0.17 23.90
CA GLY A 130 4.13 -1.43 24.54
C GLY A 130 3.13 -1.93 25.61
N ARG A 131 1.98 -1.26 25.78
CA ARG A 131 0.94 -1.58 26.77
C ARG A 131 -0.08 -2.56 26.19
N ILE A 132 0.41 -3.70 25.72
CA ILE A 132 -0.41 -4.63 24.91
C ILE A 132 -1.54 -5.28 25.71
N ASP A 133 -1.28 -5.61 26.99
CA ASP A 133 -2.30 -6.17 27.90
C ASP A 133 -3.43 -5.19 28.16
N GLU A 134 -3.09 -3.91 28.29
CA GLU A 134 -4.07 -2.86 28.46
C GLU A 134 -4.85 -2.63 27.16
N ALA A 135 -4.19 -2.71 26.02
CA ALA A 135 -4.81 -2.61 24.70
C ALA A 135 -5.87 -3.71 24.51
N ALA A 136 -5.49 -4.96 24.75
CA ALA A 136 -6.40 -6.11 24.61
C ALA A 136 -7.60 -5.99 25.58
N LYS A 137 -7.34 -5.75 26.87
CA LYS A 137 -8.40 -5.56 27.89
C LYS A 137 -9.31 -4.38 27.55
N PHE A 138 -8.75 -3.26 27.11
CA PHE A 138 -9.52 -2.09 26.72
C PHE A 138 -10.43 -2.40 25.52
N LEU A 139 -9.91 -3.07 24.51
CA LEU A 139 -10.70 -3.44 23.32
C LEU A 139 -11.83 -4.41 23.67
N MET A 140 -11.61 -5.35 24.58
CA MET A 140 -12.62 -6.32 25.03
C MET A 140 -13.66 -5.72 25.99
N SER A 141 -13.39 -4.56 26.60
CA SER A 141 -14.33 -3.91 27.51
C SER A 141 -15.53 -3.31 26.77
N ASP A 142 -16.72 -3.40 27.34
CA ASP A 142 -17.93 -2.68 26.87
C ASP A 142 -18.25 -2.82 25.37
N ILE A 143 -18.03 -3.99 24.78
CA ILE A 143 -18.38 -4.29 23.37
C ILE A 143 -19.54 -5.28 23.30
N ASP A 144 -20.37 -5.14 22.26
CA ASP A 144 -21.35 -6.14 21.89
C ASP A 144 -20.69 -7.21 21.01
N LEU A 145 -21.17 -8.46 21.11
CA LEU A 145 -20.66 -9.62 20.32
C LEU A 145 -20.73 -9.40 18.79
N GLY A 146 -21.38 -8.34 18.33
CA GLY A 146 -21.45 -7.95 16.90
C GLY A 146 -20.27 -7.11 16.39
N ASP A 147 -19.42 -6.60 17.27
CA ASP A 147 -18.33 -5.68 16.91
C ASP A 147 -17.07 -6.43 16.45
N ILE A 148 -17.20 -7.16 15.34
CA ILE A 148 -16.17 -8.07 14.81
C ILE A 148 -14.80 -7.40 14.63
N ALA A 149 -14.78 -6.13 14.22
CA ALA A 149 -13.51 -5.42 13.98
C ALA A 149 -12.73 -5.20 15.29
N VAL A 150 -13.41 -4.76 16.34
CA VAL A 150 -12.81 -4.55 17.66
C VAL A 150 -12.33 -5.88 18.24
N PHE A 151 -13.14 -6.93 18.11
CA PHE A 151 -12.81 -8.28 18.58
C PHE A 151 -11.55 -8.83 17.90
N ARG A 152 -11.40 -8.66 16.58
CA ARG A 152 -10.21 -9.08 15.84
C ARG A 152 -8.93 -8.39 16.34
N TRP A 153 -9.00 -7.10 16.62
CA TRP A 153 -7.84 -6.38 17.18
C TRP A 153 -7.50 -6.84 18.59
N ALA A 154 -8.51 -7.09 19.44
CA ALA A 154 -8.27 -7.63 20.76
C ALA A 154 -7.61 -9.01 20.70
N GLN A 155 -8.13 -9.92 19.87
CA GLN A 155 -7.53 -11.25 19.64
C GLN A 155 -6.09 -11.17 19.13
N LEU A 156 -5.79 -10.25 18.22
CA LEU A 156 -4.43 -10.05 17.74
C LEU A 156 -3.48 -9.71 18.90
N PHE A 157 -3.85 -8.76 19.74
CA PHE A 157 -3.00 -8.34 20.85
C PHE A 157 -2.88 -9.42 21.94
N GLU A 158 -3.94 -10.18 22.19
CA GLU A 158 -3.86 -11.38 23.06
C GLU A 158 -2.89 -12.41 22.49
N SER A 159 -2.97 -12.70 21.19
CA SER A 159 -2.05 -13.64 20.53
C SER A 159 -0.59 -13.19 20.61
N ILE A 160 -0.32 -11.89 20.40
CA ILE A 160 1.03 -11.33 20.53
C ILE A 160 1.52 -11.47 21.99
N ARG A 161 0.65 -11.25 22.98
CA ARG A 161 1.00 -11.42 24.39
C ARG A 161 1.36 -12.88 24.71
N GLU A 162 0.55 -13.82 24.23
CA GLU A 162 0.83 -15.25 24.39
C GLU A 162 2.16 -15.68 23.76
N ASP A 163 2.53 -15.07 22.60
CA ASP A 163 3.83 -15.30 21.99
C ASP A 163 4.97 -14.78 22.86
N PHE A 164 4.85 -13.59 23.41
CA PHE A 164 5.84 -13.02 24.32
C PHE A 164 5.97 -13.85 25.61
N ASP A 165 4.87 -14.32 26.17
CA ASP A 165 4.89 -15.17 27.37
C ASP A 165 5.56 -16.51 27.08
N ARG A 166 5.34 -17.10 25.88
CA ARG A 166 6.05 -18.31 25.45
C ARG A 166 7.55 -18.08 25.32
N VAL A 167 7.95 -16.95 24.72
CA VAL A 167 9.37 -16.56 24.62
C VAL A 167 9.98 -16.41 26.01
N ALA A 168 9.34 -15.68 26.91
CA ALA A 168 9.81 -15.47 28.27
C ALA A 168 10.02 -16.79 29.01
N ALA A 169 9.01 -17.67 29.00
CA ALA A 169 9.07 -18.98 29.64
C ALA A 169 10.15 -19.88 29.03
N GLY A 170 10.30 -19.87 27.70
CA GLY A 170 11.35 -20.60 27.00
C GLY A 170 12.75 -20.13 27.39
N LEU A 171 12.95 -18.80 27.45
CA LEU A 171 14.22 -18.23 27.89
C LEU A 171 14.54 -18.53 29.36
N ASP A 172 13.56 -18.45 30.28
CA ASP A 172 13.74 -18.79 31.67
C ASP A 172 14.20 -20.25 31.83
N ALA A 173 13.61 -21.16 31.06
CA ALA A 173 14.00 -22.59 31.06
C ALA A 173 15.40 -22.82 30.48
N ALA A 174 15.72 -22.14 29.36
CA ALA A 174 17.03 -22.23 28.70
C ALA A 174 18.17 -21.69 29.58
N GLU A 175 17.94 -20.52 30.19
CA GLU A 175 18.89 -19.92 31.15
C GLU A 175 19.14 -20.80 32.36
N ALA A 176 18.08 -21.41 32.94
CA ALA A 176 18.20 -22.33 34.06
C ALA A 176 18.97 -23.60 33.69
N ALA A 177 18.88 -24.05 32.44
CA ALA A 177 19.59 -25.21 31.92
C ALA A 177 21.01 -24.88 31.43
N GLY A 178 21.35 -23.62 31.21
CA GLY A 178 22.58 -23.20 30.53
C GLY A 178 22.63 -23.62 29.06
N ASP A 179 21.45 -23.76 28.42
CA ASP A 179 21.28 -24.26 27.06
C ASP A 179 21.11 -23.13 26.07
N GLY A 180 22.19 -22.81 25.34
CA GLY A 180 22.21 -21.74 24.34
C GLY A 180 21.34 -22.04 23.11
N ASP A 181 21.22 -23.32 22.72
CA ASP A 181 20.39 -23.71 21.57
C ASP A 181 18.90 -23.55 21.92
N ALA A 182 18.51 -23.96 23.13
CA ALA A 182 17.17 -23.75 23.65
C ALA A 182 16.84 -22.25 23.77
N ALA A 183 17.81 -21.40 24.11
CA ALA A 183 17.61 -19.97 24.18
C ALA A 183 17.36 -19.35 22.79
N ALA A 184 18.07 -19.78 21.76
CA ALA A 184 17.81 -19.36 20.38
C ALA A 184 16.45 -19.85 19.87
N GLU A 185 16.10 -21.12 20.14
CA GLU A 185 14.81 -21.70 19.76
C GLU A 185 13.63 -20.96 20.41
N ALA A 186 13.80 -20.49 21.65
CA ALA A 186 12.77 -19.72 22.36
C ALA A 186 12.38 -18.40 21.66
N LEU A 187 13.25 -17.83 20.82
CA LEU A 187 12.98 -16.60 20.06
C LEU A 187 12.06 -16.80 18.84
N ARG A 188 11.85 -18.05 18.39
CA ARG A 188 11.07 -18.33 17.17
C ARG A 188 9.72 -17.65 17.06
N PRO A 189 8.89 -17.55 18.13
CA PRO A 189 7.62 -16.85 18.04
C PRO A 189 7.78 -15.39 17.60
N LEU A 190 8.90 -14.73 17.91
CA LEU A 190 9.15 -13.33 17.54
C LEU A 190 9.29 -13.13 16.02
N PHE A 191 9.77 -14.13 15.28
CA PHE A 191 9.89 -14.04 13.81
C PHE A 191 8.52 -13.89 13.14
N ALA A 192 7.47 -14.51 13.70
CA ALA A 192 6.11 -14.34 13.18
C ALA A 192 5.55 -12.92 13.43
N LEU A 193 6.12 -12.17 14.37
CA LEU A 193 5.68 -10.84 14.77
C LEU A 193 6.43 -9.71 14.04
N GLU A 194 7.37 -10.02 13.15
CA GLU A 194 8.29 -9.06 12.51
C GLU A 194 7.57 -7.86 11.86
N GLN A 195 6.46 -8.14 11.16
CA GLN A 195 5.65 -7.07 10.56
C GLN A 195 5.01 -6.14 11.59
N HIS A 196 4.71 -6.63 12.81
CA HIS A 196 4.06 -5.87 13.87
C HIS A 196 5.04 -4.95 14.61
N PHE A 197 6.33 -5.26 14.61
CA PHE A 197 7.34 -4.41 15.25
C PHE A 197 7.47 -3.03 14.59
N ARG A 198 7.18 -2.93 13.29
CA ARG A 198 7.17 -1.64 12.58
C ARG A 198 5.97 -0.80 12.93
N ASP A 199 4.81 -1.45 13.11
CA ASP A 199 3.55 -0.78 13.40
C ASP A 199 3.44 -0.39 14.88
N TYR A 200 4.13 -1.14 15.76
CA TYR A 200 4.06 -0.99 17.21
C TYR A 200 5.46 -0.91 17.84
N PRO A 201 6.10 0.29 17.88
CA PRO A 201 7.47 0.45 18.41
C PRO A 201 7.68 -0.02 19.84
N GLY A 202 6.63 0.03 20.68
CA GLY A 202 6.70 -0.48 22.06
C GLY A 202 6.97 -1.98 22.14
N LEU A 203 6.44 -2.76 21.19
CA LEU A 203 6.73 -4.20 21.08
C LEU A 203 8.20 -4.46 20.74
N THR A 204 8.79 -3.60 19.92
CA THR A 204 10.22 -3.68 19.57
C THR A 204 11.09 -3.57 20.81
N THR A 205 10.74 -2.71 21.75
CA THR A 205 11.47 -2.51 23.01
C THR A 205 11.43 -3.80 23.86
N GLU A 206 10.27 -4.43 24.00
CA GLU A 206 10.10 -5.68 24.75
C GLU A 206 10.84 -6.82 24.06
N ALA A 207 10.68 -6.99 22.73
CA ALA A 207 11.38 -7.99 21.94
C ALA A 207 12.90 -7.85 22.04
N THR A 208 13.44 -6.60 21.99
CA THR A 208 14.87 -6.33 22.20
C THR A 208 15.37 -6.88 23.55
N GLY A 209 14.53 -6.81 24.59
CA GLY A 209 14.84 -7.40 25.89
C GLY A 209 15.06 -8.91 25.81
N TYR A 210 14.19 -9.62 25.10
CA TYR A 210 14.30 -11.07 24.90
C TYR A 210 15.51 -11.45 24.03
N TYR A 211 15.72 -10.75 22.92
CA TYR A 211 16.91 -10.95 22.08
C TYR A 211 18.21 -10.73 22.86
N ARG A 212 18.27 -9.70 23.73
CA ARG A 212 19.44 -9.43 24.56
C ARG A 212 19.70 -10.54 25.58
N ARG A 213 18.66 -11.09 26.21
CA ARG A 213 18.78 -12.23 27.13
C ARG A 213 19.34 -13.46 26.41
N ALA A 214 18.73 -13.86 25.29
CA ALA A 214 19.18 -14.98 24.50
C ALA A 214 20.62 -14.82 23.99
N SER A 215 20.98 -13.62 23.54
CA SER A 215 22.31 -13.26 23.05
C SER A 215 23.41 -13.39 24.12
N ALA A 216 23.06 -13.32 25.39
CA ALA A 216 24.03 -13.49 26.47
C ALA A 216 24.56 -14.93 26.56
N VAL A 217 23.79 -15.93 26.12
CA VAL A 217 24.09 -17.35 26.28
C VAL A 217 24.24 -18.11 24.96
N SER A 218 23.85 -17.53 23.83
CA SER A 218 23.80 -18.18 22.51
C SER A 218 24.44 -17.36 21.41
N ALA A 219 25.41 -17.95 20.70
CA ALA A 219 25.99 -17.32 19.49
C ALA A 219 24.96 -17.25 18.34
N CYS A 220 24.09 -18.24 18.19
CA CYS A 220 22.98 -18.23 17.25
C CYS A 220 22.04 -17.05 17.54
N ALA A 221 21.59 -16.89 18.78
CA ALA A 221 20.72 -15.80 19.19
C ALA A 221 21.36 -14.40 19.03
N ARG A 222 22.70 -14.29 19.06
CA ARG A 222 23.40 -13.03 18.72
C ARG A 222 23.22 -12.66 17.26
N VAL A 223 23.25 -13.65 16.37
CA VAL A 223 22.99 -13.42 14.95
C VAL A 223 21.55 -12.96 14.75
N ASP A 224 20.58 -13.65 15.37
CA ASP A 224 19.17 -13.26 15.29
C ASP A 224 18.92 -11.87 15.86
N HIS A 225 19.57 -11.54 17.00
CA HIS A 225 19.50 -10.19 17.58
C HIS A 225 20.08 -9.12 16.64
N ALA A 226 21.21 -9.41 15.99
CA ALA A 226 21.81 -8.47 15.04
C ALA A 226 20.91 -8.22 13.83
N VAL A 227 20.27 -9.28 13.29
CA VAL A 227 19.28 -9.16 12.21
C VAL A 227 18.11 -8.32 12.66
N PHE A 228 17.52 -8.63 13.81
CA PHE A 228 16.41 -7.87 14.38
C PHE A 228 16.75 -6.37 14.56
N LEU A 229 17.93 -6.06 15.07
CA LEU A 229 18.41 -4.67 15.22
C LEU A 229 18.52 -3.94 13.89
N THR A 230 19.00 -4.60 12.82
CA THR A 230 19.12 -3.96 11.49
C THR A 230 17.77 -3.69 10.85
N GLU A 231 16.79 -4.55 11.09
CA GLU A 231 15.44 -4.41 10.54
C GLU A 231 14.59 -3.36 11.26
N THR A 232 14.76 -3.25 12.58
CA THR A 232 13.93 -2.37 13.41
C THR A 232 14.59 -1.05 13.76
N GLY A 233 15.91 -1.01 13.96
CA GLY A 233 16.67 0.15 14.45
C GLY A 233 17.36 0.97 13.37
N GLY A 234 17.36 0.53 12.12
CA GLY A 234 18.00 1.23 10.99
C GLY A 234 19.51 1.45 11.19
N GLU A 235 20.05 2.52 10.61
CA GLU A 235 21.50 2.80 10.63
C GLU A 235 22.10 3.01 12.04
N ALA A 236 21.30 3.48 12.98
CA ALA A 236 21.76 3.75 14.34
C ALA A 236 22.14 2.46 15.10
N SER A 237 21.50 1.34 14.77
CA SER A 237 21.74 0.03 15.42
C SER A 237 22.93 -0.74 14.82
N TRP A 238 23.45 -0.29 13.69
CA TRP A 238 24.50 -0.99 12.96
C TRP A 238 25.78 -1.30 13.79
N PRO A 239 26.32 -0.39 14.63
CA PRO A 239 27.50 -0.70 15.44
C PRO A 239 27.26 -1.85 16.44
N GLU A 240 26.06 -1.87 17.05
CA GLU A 240 25.66 -2.93 17.99
C GLU A 240 25.47 -4.26 17.25
N ALA A 241 24.74 -4.26 16.14
CA ALA A 241 24.53 -5.44 15.30
C ALA A 241 25.86 -6.04 14.84
N ARG A 242 26.78 -5.20 14.33
CA ARG A 242 28.12 -5.64 13.92
C ARG A 242 28.91 -6.22 15.10
N GLY A 243 28.83 -5.63 16.27
CA GLY A 243 29.49 -6.12 17.47
C GLY A 243 29.03 -7.53 17.86
N LEU A 244 27.73 -7.76 17.86
CA LEU A 244 27.12 -9.08 18.12
C LEU A 244 27.56 -10.13 17.11
N LEU A 245 27.58 -9.78 15.82
CA LEU A 245 28.00 -10.70 14.76
C LEU A 245 29.50 -11.05 14.84
N LEU A 246 30.36 -10.09 15.16
CA LEU A 246 31.78 -10.36 15.36
C LEU A 246 32.02 -11.29 16.54
N GLN A 247 31.31 -11.07 17.66
CA GLN A 247 31.39 -11.95 18.82
C GLN A 247 30.92 -13.38 18.49
N ALA A 248 29.80 -13.53 17.77
CA ALA A 248 29.32 -14.84 17.33
C ALA A 248 30.33 -15.53 16.38
N HIS A 249 31.00 -14.76 15.52
CA HIS A 249 32.03 -15.28 14.64
C HIS A 249 33.29 -15.75 15.42
N GLU A 250 33.75 -14.97 16.39
CA GLU A 250 34.88 -15.34 17.28
C GLU A 250 34.60 -16.62 18.08
N GLU A 251 33.34 -16.86 18.42
CA GLU A 251 32.89 -18.12 19.08
C GLU A 251 32.75 -19.28 18.11
N GLY A 252 32.99 -19.08 16.82
CA GLY A 252 32.96 -20.11 15.78
C GLY A 252 31.59 -20.41 15.21
N TYR A 253 30.58 -19.53 15.38
CA TYR A 253 29.26 -19.72 14.77
C TYR A 253 29.30 -19.46 13.26
N GLU A 254 29.09 -20.50 12.46
CA GLU A 254 29.25 -20.43 10.99
C GLU A 254 28.35 -19.40 10.30
N GLY A 255 27.13 -19.21 10.79
CA GLY A 255 26.18 -18.23 10.25
C GLY A 255 26.60 -16.76 10.43
N ALA A 256 27.49 -16.46 11.37
CA ALA A 256 27.87 -15.09 11.70
C ALA A 256 28.64 -14.40 10.56
N ALA A 257 29.52 -15.12 9.86
CA ALA A 257 30.26 -14.58 8.72
C ALA A 257 29.32 -14.24 7.57
N TYR A 258 28.32 -15.07 7.29
CA TYR A 258 27.28 -14.75 6.29
C TYR A 258 26.51 -13.49 6.67
N ALA A 259 26.03 -13.39 7.91
CA ALA A 259 25.28 -12.23 8.40
C ALA A 259 26.12 -10.94 8.37
N LEU A 260 27.42 -11.00 8.66
CA LEU A 260 28.35 -9.87 8.47
C LEU A 260 28.44 -9.45 6.99
N GLY A 261 28.50 -10.43 6.09
CA GLY A 261 28.46 -10.16 4.65
C GLY A 261 27.20 -9.41 4.23
N VAL A 262 26.03 -9.86 4.68
CA VAL A 262 24.74 -9.18 4.43
C VAL A 262 24.74 -7.76 5.00
N LEU A 263 25.20 -7.61 6.24
CA LEU A 263 25.25 -6.31 6.93
C LEU A 263 26.11 -5.29 6.16
N HIS A 264 27.30 -5.70 5.70
CA HIS A 264 28.18 -4.83 4.91
C HIS A 264 27.62 -4.55 3.51
N GLU A 265 26.97 -5.53 2.87
CA GLU A 265 26.33 -5.34 1.57
C GLU A 265 25.19 -4.31 1.65
N GLN A 266 24.35 -4.36 2.67
CA GLN A 266 23.27 -3.38 2.92
C GLN A 266 23.79 -1.95 3.03
N ARG A 267 25.01 -1.77 3.49
CA ARG A 267 25.69 -0.45 3.55
C ARG A 267 26.37 -0.04 2.26
N GLY A 268 26.52 -0.94 1.31
CA GLY A 268 27.31 -0.73 0.10
C GLY A 268 28.82 -0.92 0.30
N ASP A 269 29.25 -1.45 1.44
CA ASP A 269 30.66 -1.78 1.73
C ASP A 269 31.01 -3.12 1.05
N LEU A 270 30.95 -3.14 -0.30
CA LEU A 270 31.03 -4.38 -1.10
C LEU A 270 32.33 -5.16 -0.93
N GLY A 271 33.45 -4.48 -0.60
CA GLY A 271 34.73 -5.14 -0.33
C GLY A 271 34.69 -5.97 0.96
N ASP A 272 34.13 -5.40 2.02
CA ASP A 272 33.95 -6.10 3.29
C ASP A 272 32.87 -7.20 3.17
N ALA A 273 31.80 -6.95 2.42
CA ALA A 273 30.78 -7.96 2.12
C ALA A 273 31.39 -9.17 1.41
N GLU A 274 32.21 -8.94 0.38
CA GLU A 274 32.93 -9.99 -0.37
C GLU A 274 33.85 -10.81 0.56
N HIS A 275 34.57 -10.13 1.45
CA HIS A 275 35.43 -10.80 2.44
C HIS A 275 34.64 -11.75 3.35
N TRP A 276 33.56 -11.24 3.95
CA TRP A 276 32.75 -12.02 4.89
C TRP A 276 31.98 -13.16 4.22
N TYR A 277 31.39 -12.90 3.05
CA TYR A 277 30.79 -13.98 2.25
C TYR A 277 31.84 -15.03 1.83
N GLY A 278 33.06 -14.60 1.50
CA GLY A 278 34.16 -15.52 1.18
C GLY A 278 34.51 -16.46 2.33
N LEU A 279 34.54 -15.95 3.55
CA LEU A 279 34.77 -16.77 4.74
C LEU A 279 33.64 -17.79 4.93
N ALA A 280 32.38 -17.38 4.84
CA ALA A 280 31.23 -18.28 4.96
C ALA A 280 31.20 -19.33 3.85
N ALA A 281 31.45 -18.91 2.59
CA ALA A 281 31.48 -19.78 1.42
C ALA A 281 32.58 -20.85 1.49
N ALA A 282 33.75 -20.52 2.07
CA ALA A 282 34.83 -21.47 2.27
C ALA A 282 34.45 -22.64 3.20
N HIS A 283 33.45 -22.44 4.06
CA HIS A 283 32.87 -23.48 4.91
C HIS A 283 31.62 -24.16 4.29
N GLY A 284 31.36 -23.91 3.00
CA GLY A 284 30.25 -24.54 2.28
C GLY A 284 28.87 -23.88 2.51
N HIS A 285 28.82 -22.64 3.03
CA HIS A 285 27.56 -21.94 3.24
C HIS A 285 26.93 -21.50 1.91
N GLN A 286 25.95 -22.28 1.41
CA GLN A 286 25.35 -22.08 0.09
C GLN A 286 24.79 -20.67 -0.13
N PRO A 287 24.03 -20.04 0.79
CA PRO A 287 23.60 -18.65 0.63
C PRO A 287 24.75 -17.65 0.43
N ALA A 288 25.92 -17.89 1.06
CA ALA A 288 27.09 -17.02 0.86
C ALA A 288 27.71 -17.23 -0.52
N GLN A 289 27.81 -18.48 -0.99
CA GLN A 289 28.26 -18.79 -2.37
C GLN A 289 27.37 -18.14 -3.41
N TRP A 290 26.03 -18.20 -3.21
CA TRP A 290 25.06 -17.52 -4.07
C TRP A 290 25.28 -15.99 -4.10
N ASN A 291 25.38 -15.35 -2.91
CA ASN A 291 25.59 -13.92 -2.80
C ASN A 291 26.94 -13.48 -3.40
N LEU A 292 27.99 -14.27 -3.24
CA LEU A 292 29.28 -14.05 -3.95
C LEU A 292 29.11 -14.13 -5.46
N GLY A 293 28.38 -15.11 -5.96
CA GLY A 293 28.05 -15.24 -7.38
C GLY A 293 27.37 -13.98 -7.90
N LEU A 294 26.36 -13.47 -7.18
CA LEU A 294 25.65 -12.23 -7.51
C LEU A 294 26.59 -11.01 -7.42
N LEU A 295 27.42 -10.93 -6.38
CA LEU A 295 28.35 -9.82 -6.18
C LEU A 295 29.41 -9.78 -7.29
N CYS A 296 30.03 -10.91 -7.63
CA CYS A 296 30.96 -11.04 -8.73
C CYS A 296 30.30 -10.70 -10.07
N LYS A 297 29.05 -11.16 -10.30
CA LYS A 297 28.28 -10.82 -11.51
C LYS A 297 28.03 -9.32 -11.59
N ARG A 298 27.67 -8.65 -10.51
CA ARG A 298 27.51 -7.18 -10.44
C ARG A 298 28.81 -6.45 -10.77
N GLN A 299 29.95 -6.97 -10.31
CA GLN A 299 31.28 -6.45 -10.61
C GLN A 299 31.82 -6.87 -11.99
N ARG A 300 31.03 -7.61 -12.80
CA ARG A 300 31.43 -8.18 -14.12
C ARG A 300 32.56 -9.19 -14.07
N ARG A 301 32.81 -9.79 -12.94
CA ARG A 301 33.74 -10.88 -12.73
C ARG A 301 33.04 -12.20 -13.07
N TYR A 302 32.62 -12.36 -14.31
CA TYR A 302 31.72 -13.43 -14.75
C TYR A 302 32.27 -14.83 -14.53
N GLU A 303 33.58 -15.03 -14.71
CA GLU A 303 34.23 -16.32 -14.51
C GLU A 303 34.20 -16.76 -13.03
N GLU A 304 34.38 -15.81 -12.12
CA GLU A 304 34.24 -16.04 -10.68
C GLU A 304 32.78 -16.24 -10.29
N ALA A 305 31.87 -15.47 -10.86
CA ALA A 305 30.45 -15.65 -10.64
C ALA A 305 29.96 -17.05 -11.06
N GLU A 306 30.38 -17.51 -12.27
CA GLU A 306 30.08 -18.87 -12.74
C GLU A 306 30.61 -19.96 -11.78
N ARG A 307 31.81 -19.78 -11.25
CA ARG A 307 32.39 -20.72 -10.30
C ARG A 307 31.54 -20.80 -9.03
N TRP A 308 31.19 -19.65 -8.43
CA TRP A 308 30.39 -19.60 -7.23
C TRP A 308 28.98 -20.17 -7.43
N PHE A 309 28.32 -19.86 -8.54
CA PHE A 309 27.01 -20.46 -8.83
C PHE A 309 27.07 -21.98 -9.00
N ARG A 310 28.11 -22.53 -9.64
CA ARG A 310 28.28 -24.00 -9.74
C ARG A 310 28.55 -24.67 -8.39
N GLU A 311 29.18 -23.97 -7.45
CA GLU A 311 29.40 -24.49 -6.10
C GLU A 311 28.09 -24.55 -5.30
N VAL A 312 27.09 -23.71 -5.60
CA VAL A 312 25.74 -23.79 -5.00
C VAL A 312 25.03 -25.08 -5.44
N GLY A 313 25.10 -25.44 -6.72
CA GLY A 313 24.52 -26.66 -7.28
C GLY A 313 24.09 -26.47 -8.73
N GLU A 314 24.59 -27.32 -9.63
CA GLU A 314 24.30 -27.21 -11.09
C GLU A 314 22.84 -27.58 -11.43
N ASP A 315 22.14 -28.30 -10.55
CA ASP A 315 20.74 -28.74 -10.75
C ASP A 315 19.72 -27.73 -10.21
N ASP A 316 20.16 -26.66 -9.55
CA ASP A 316 19.29 -25.62 -9.02
C ASP A 316 18.80 -24.72 -10.18
N GLU A 317 17.46 -24.55 -10.29
CA GLU A 317 16.84 -23.79 -11.37
C GLU A 317 17.32 -22.33 -11.42
N ASP A 318 17.50 -21.70 -10.26
CA ASP A 318 17.98 -20.33 -10.15
C ASP A 318 19.44 -20.22 -10.59
N VAL A 319 20.27 -21.21 -10.26
CA VAL A 319 21.66 -21.32 -10.70
C VAL A 319 21.74 -21.48 -12.22
N VAL A 320 20.94 -22.39 -12.78
CA VAL A 320 20.87 -22.61 -14.24
C VAL A 320 20.51 -21.31 -14.96
N GLU A 321 19.55 -20.56 -14.43
CA GLU A 321 19.16 -19.27 -15.00
C GLU A 321 20.31 -18.25 -14.95
N GLN A 322 21.01 -18.13 -13.80
CA GLN A 322 22.14 -17.20 -13.68
C GLN A 322 23.30 -17.58 -14.61
N LEU A 323 23.62 -18.87 -14.71
CA LEU A 323 24.66 -19.35 -15.63
C LEU A 323 24.29 -19.10 -17.09
N ALA A 324 23.03 -19.33 -17.47
CA ALA A 324 22.54 -19.03 -18.82
C ALA A 324 22.61 -17.52 -19.13
N ARG A 325 22.26 -16.67 -18.18
CA ARG A 325 22.39 -15.20 -18.30
C ARG A 325 23.84 -14.76 -18.49
N ILE A 326 24.77 -15.32 -17.71
CA ILE A 326 26.21 -15.02 -17.85
C ILE A 326 26.73 -15.51 -19.21
N ALA A 327 26.37 -16.72 -19.63
CA ALA A 327 26.76 -17.27 -20.93
C ALA A 327 26.25 -16.40 -22.09
N ALA A 328 25.00 -15.93 -22.03
CA ALA A 328 24.42 -15.02 -23.00
C ALA A 328 25.19 -13.68 -23.08
N ILE A 329 25.56 -13.11 -21.93
CA ILE A 329 26.36 -11.89 -21.84
C ILE A 329 27.73 -12.09 -22.50
N ARG A 330 28.38 -13.22 -22.24
CA ARG A 330 29.72 -13.54 -22.80
C ARG A 330 29.70 -13.86 -24.31
N ALA A 331 28.64 -14.50 -24.78
CA ALA A 331 28.47 -14.82 -26.20
C ALA A 331 28.14 -13.60 -27.07
N GLY A 332 27.93 -12.43 -26.49
CA GLY A 332 27.56 -11.21 -27.23
C GLY A 332 26.17 -11.29 -27.87
N GLY A 333 25.41 -12.33 -27.56
CA GLY A 333 24.09 -12.61 -28.11
C GLY A 333 23.03 -12.68 -27.02
N GLY A 334 22.28 -11.67 -26.85
CA GLY A 334 21.10 -11.72 -26.00
C GLY A 334 20.97 -10.51 -25.12
N VAL A 335 19.78 -10.03 -25.00
CA VAL A 335 19.26 -8.94 -24.16
C VAL A 335 20.39 -8.09 -23.57
N ALA A 336 20.86 -7.17 -24.39
CA ALA A 336 22.01 -6.35 -24.08
C ALA A 336 21.68 -5.34 -22.96
N PRO A 337 22.25 -5.54 -21.77
CA PRO A 337 22.65 -4.40 -20.97
C PRO A 337 24.00 -3.83 -21.47
N GLY A 338 24.63 -4.48 -22.45
CA GLY A 338 26.02 -4.16 -22.86
C GLY A 338 26.26 -2.76 -23.43
N LYS A 339 25.27 -2.12 -24.04
CA LYS A 339 25.41 -0.74 -24.53
C LYS A 339 25.13 0.27 -23.40
N ASP A 340 24.18 0.03 -22.57
CA ASP A 340 23.76 0.99 -21.53
C ASP A 340 24.70 0.99 -20.32
N LEU A 341 25.21 -0.16 -19.93
CA LEU A 341 26.19 -0.25 -18.83
C LEU A 341 27.53 0.42 -19.16
N ARG A 342 27.93 0.48 -20.43
CA ARG A 342 29.15 1.25 -20.85
C ARG A 342 28.97 2.75 -20.65
N ARG A 343 27.72 3.22 -20.54
CA ARG A 343 27.37 4.64 -20.32
C ARG A 343 27.38 5.01 -18.85
N LEU A 344 27.25 4.03 -17.92
CA LEU A 344 27.13 4.27 -16.48
C LEU A 344 28.23 5.19 -15.91
N PRO A 345 29.54 5.00 -16.18
CA PRO A 345 30.54 5.88 -15.60
C PRO A 345 30.36 7.35 -16.02
N ARG A 346 30.06 7.59 -17.30
CA ARG A 346 29.81 8.93 -17.84
C ARG A 346 28.48 9.52 -17.35
N LEU A 347 27.45 8.67 -17.23
CA LEU A 347 26.16 9.11 -16.70
C LEU A 347 26.30 9.48 -15.23
N ARG A 348 27.03 8.71 -14.44
CA ARG A 348 27.31 9.01 -13.04
C ARG A 348 28.04 10.33 -12.88
N GLU A 349 29.14 10.55 -13.62
CA GLU A 349 29.91 11.79 -13.60
C GLU A 349 29.02 13.01 -13.92
N ARG A 350 28.17 12.91 -14.95
CA ARG A 350 27.23 13.97 -15.31
C ARG A 350 26.14 14.17 -14.25
N ALA A 351 25.62 13.08 -13.67
CA ALA A 351 24.64 13.12 -12.63
C ALA A 351 25.17 13.80 -11.35
N GLU A 352 26.42 13.46 -10.96
CA GLU A 352 27.13 14.11 -9.84
C GLU A 352 27.44 15.58 -10.13
N ALA A 353 27.55 15.97 -11.40
CA ALA A 353 27.68 17.36 -11.85
C ALA A 353 26.33 18.10 -11.93
N GLY A 354 25.20 17.47 -11.54
CA GLY A 354 23.89 18.08 -11.50
C GLY A 354 23.03 17.92 -12.76
N ASP A 355 23.44 17.10 -13.73
CA ASP A 355 22.63 16.79 -14.91
C ASP A 355 21.49 15.83 -14.53
N VAL A 356 20.28 16.36 -14.40
CA VAL A 356 19.08 15.62 -13.97
C VAL A 356 18.69 14.49 -14.93
N HIS A 357 18.89 14.67 -16.25
CA HIS A 357 18.59 13.61 -17.22
C HIS A 357 19.62 12.48 -17.14
N ALA A 358 20.89 12.81 -16.90
CA ALA A 358 21.91 11.81 -16.65
C ALA A 358 21.67 11.07 -15.34
N SER A 359 21.21 11.77 -14.31
CA SER A 359 20.83 11.18 -13.01
C SER A 359 19.71 10.15 -13.17
N TYR A 360 18.63 10.51 -13.86
CA TYR A 360 17.53 9.61 -14.14
C TYR A 360 17.95 8.40 -14.99
N ALA A 361 18.68 8.65 -16.09
CA ALA A 361 19.17 7.58 -16.94
C ALA A 361 20.10 6.61 -16.17
N TYR A 362 20.93 7.14 -15.28
CA TYR A 362 21.80 6.35 -14.41
C TYR A 362 20.99 5.48 -13.44
N GLY A 363 20.01 6.09 -12.74
CA GLY A 363 19.12 5.39 -11.80
C GLY A 363 18.32 4.27 -12.48
N ARG A 364 17.74 4.53 -13.65
CA ARG A 364 17.01 3.53 -14.43
C ARG A 364 17.87 2.34 -14.82
N ILE A 365 19.05 2.59 -15.38
CA ILE A 365 19.96 1.50 -15.78
C ILE A 365 20.39 0.68 -14.55
N LEU A 366 20.59 1.33 -13.40
CA LEU A 366 20.90 0.62 -12.14
C LEU A 366 19.73 -0.25 -11.66
N GLY A 367 18.50 0.27 -11.74
CA GLY A 367 17.29 -0.45 -11.35
C GLY A 367 17.03 -1.66 -12.26
N ASP A 368 17.02 -1.45 -13.57
CA ASP A 368 16.82 -2.51 -14.56
C ASP A 368 17.90 -3.63 -14.45
N TRP A 369 19.05 -3.28 -13.92
CA TRP A 369 20.14 -4.23 -13.76
C TRP A 369 20.12 -4.97 -12.41
N GLY A 370 19.26 -4.57 -11.47
CA GLY A 370 19.22 -5.12 -10.10
C GLY A 370 20.48 -4.81 -9.30
N GLY A 371 21.20 -3.75 -9.65
CA GLY A 371 22.48 -3.36 -9.08
C GLY A 371 22.41 -2.37 -7.91
N ALA A 372 21.22 -1.96 -7.51
CA ALA A 372 21.03 -1.04 -6.38
C ALA A 372 19.72 -1.37 -5.67
N ASP A 373 19.67 -1.14 -4.36
CA ASP A 373 18.42 -1.19 -3.62
C ASP A 373 17.53 0.03 -3.95
N ASP A 374 16.25 -0.08 -3.66
CA ASP A 374 15.27 0.97 -3.97
C ASP A 374 15.61 2.32 -3.31
N ARG A 375 16.21 2.33 -2.12
CA ARG A 375 16.64 3.56 -1.42
C ARG A 375 17.76 4.27 -2.16
N HIS A 376 18.69 3.50 -2.72
CA HIS A 376 19.79 4.05 -3.52
C HIS A 376 19.28 4.61 -4.85
N LEU A 377 18.27 3.97 -5.46
CA LEU A 377 17.66 4.43 -6.70
C LEU A 377 16.93 5.76 -6.55
N VAL A 378 16.25 5.97 -5.40
CA VAL A 378 15.58 7.25 -5.09
C VAL A 378 16.51 8.44 -5.32
N ARG A 379 17.75 8.39 -4.81
CA ARG A 379 18.74 9.47 -4.95
C ARG A 379 18.96 9.91 -6.40
N TRP A 380 18.91 8.95 -7.34
CA TRP A 380 19.21 9.22 -8.74
C TRP A 380 17.97 9.59 -9.56
N ILE A 381 16.80 9.12 -9.15
CA ILE A 381 15.54 9.37 -9.87
C ILE A 381 14.87 10.67 -9.40
N GLU A 382 14.94 10.97 -8.11
CA GLU A 382 14.28 12.13 -7.50
C GLU A 382 14.63 13.48 -8.16
N PRO A 383 15.89 13.79 -8.53
CA PRO A 383 16.21 15.06 -9.18
C PRO A 383 15.45 15.32 -10.49
N ALA A 384 15.22 14.28 -11.29
CA ALA A 384 14.46 14.41 -12.53
C ALA A 384 12.96 14.55 -12.26
N ALA A 385 12.44 13.83 -11.29
CA ALA A 385 11.06 13.96 -10.83
C ALA A 385 10.77 15.38 -10.31
N LEU A 386 11.69 15.95 -9.52
CA LEU A 386 11.62 17.34 -9.05
C LEU A 386 11.74 18.37 -10.18
N ALA A 387 12.46 18.03 -11.26
CA ALA A 387 12.54 18.85 -12.48
C ALA A 387 11.28 18.77 -13.36
N GLY A 388 10.28 17.96 -12.97
CA GLY A 388 8.99 17.85 -13.66
C GLY A 388 8.93 16.75 -14.72
N ASP A 389 9.88 15.81 -14.76
CA ASP A 389 9.81 14.65 -15.66
C ASP A 389 8.70 13.68 -15.17
N PRO A 390 7.63 13.47 -15.98
CA PRO A 390 6.49 12.68 -15.54
C PRO A 390 6.81 11.19 -15.36
N GLN A 391 7.73 10.65 -16.17
CA GLN A 391 8.15 9.25 -16.06
C GLN A 391 9.01 9.04 -14.82
N ALA A 392 9.93 9.97 -14.54
CA ALA A 392 10.75 9.91 -13.32
C ALA A 392 9.88 10.03 -12.06
N ALA A 393 8.85 10.87 -12.08
CA ALA A 393 7.91 10.98 -10.97
C ALA A 393 7.09 9.68 -10.77
N TYR A 394 6.69 9.02 -11.86
CA TYR A 394 6.02 7.72 -11.79
C TYR A 394 6.94 6.63 -11.23
N ASP A 395 8.16 6.51 -11.77
CA ASP A 395 9.15 5.53 -11.32
C ASP A 395 9.49 5.74 -9.82
N LEU A 396 9.57 7.01 -9.38
CA LEU A 396 9.80 7.35 -7.98
C LEU A 396 8.61 6.94 -7.08
N ALA A 397 7.38 7.06 -7.58
CA ALA A 397 6.20 6.58 -6.87
C ALA A 397 6.25 5.05 -6.69
N GLU A 398 6.62 4.29 -7.72
CA GLU A 398 6.80 2.84 -7.64
C GLU A 398 7.84 2.46 -6.59
N LEU A 399 8.99 3.16 -6.57
CA LEU A 399 10.04 2.94 -5.56
C LEU A 399 9.54 3.19 -4.14
N TYR A 400 8.79 4.28 -3.91
CA TYR A 400 8.20 4.54 -2.60
C TYR A 400 7.11 3.52 -2.23
N GLY A 401 6.44 2.92 -3.22
CA GLY A 401 5.55 1.77 -3.02
C GLY A 401 6.31 0.55 -2.51
N ALA A 402 7.42 0.20 -3.16
CA ALA A 402 8.30 -0.89 -2.75
C ALA A 402 8.92 -0.66 -1.37
N LEU A 403 9.30 0.58 -1.07
CA LEU A 403 9.80 1.01 0.24
C LEU A 403 8.71 1.13 1.32
N ARG A 404 7.45 0.76 1.00
CA ARG A 404 6.29 0.84 1.90
C ARG A 404 6.07 2.24 2.50
N ARG A 405 6.24 3.28 1.66
CA ARG A 405 5.99 4.69 1.99
C ARG A 405 4.76 5.21 1.23
N PRO A 406 3.54 4.79 1.61
CA PRO A 406 2.32 5.05 0.82
C PRO A 406 2.03 6.55 0.63
N THR A 407 2.28 7.38 1.61
CA THR A 407 2.05 8.83 1.49
C THR A 407 2.92 9.47 0.42
N LEU A 408 4.22 9.12 0.39
CA LEU A 408 5.15 9.63 -0.63
C LEU A 408 4.82 9.04 -2.01
N ARG A 409 4.49 7.75 -2.08
CA ARG A 409 4.02 7.10 -3.30
C ARG A 409 2.84 7.85 -3.90
N ASP A 410 1.81 8.14 -3.12
CA ASP A 410 0.58 8.79 -3.59
C ASP A 410 0.84 10.24 -4.01
N GLN A 411 1.74 10.95 -3.33
CA GLN A 411 2.19 12.29 -3.74
C GLN A 411 2.88 12.26 -5.09
N TRP A 412 3.80 11.32 -5.32
CA TRP A 412 4.52 11.22 -6.57
C TRP A 412 3.66 10.71 -7.73
N TYR A 413 2.71 9.79 -7.48
CA TYR A 413 1.71 9.45 -8.50
C TYR A 413 0.89 10.67 -8.89
N ARG A 414 0.48 11.50 -7.93
CA ARG A 414 -0.24 12.75 -8.24
C ARG A 414 0.61 13.68 -9.08
N THR A 415 1.87 13.89 -8.71
CA THR A 415 2.80 14.74 -9.48
C THR A 415 2.97 14.22 -10.91
N ALA A 416 3.18 12.93 -11.11
CA ALA A 416 3.30 12.31 -12.42
C ALA A 416 2.01 12.43 -13.24
N ALA A 417 0.85 12.21 -12.61
CA ALA A 417 -0.46 12.31 -13.25
C ALA A 417 -0.77 13.75 -13.67
N GLU A 418 -0.48 14.74 -12.84
CA GLU A 418 -0.62 16.15 -13.17
C GLU A 418 0.28 16.56 -14.34
N ALA A 419 1.47 15.99 -14.42
CA ALA A 419 2.40 16.16 -15.54
C ALA A 419 2.00 15.36 -16.80
N GLY A 420 0.93 14.56 -16.76
CA GLY A 420 0.35 13.88 -17.91
C GLY A 420 0.79 12.42 -18.11
N HIS A 421 1.37 11.79 -17.10
CA HIS A 421 1.70 10.36 -17.17
C HIS A 421 0.44 9.50 -17.07
N HIS A 422 0.13 8.72 -18.11
CA HIS A 422 -1.15 8.00 -18.23
C HIS A 422 -1.32 6.90 -17.16
N ASP A 423 -0.27 6.12 -16.88
CA ASP A 423 -0.33 5.10 -15.83
C ASP A 423 -0.48 5.71 -14.44
N ALA A 424 0.16 6.84 -14.18
CA ALA A 424 -0.05 7.59 -12.94
C ALA A 424 -1.49 8.12 -12.84
N CYS A 425 -2.09 8.57 -13.94
CA CYS A 425 -3.51 8.92 -13.97
C CYS A 425 -4.40 7.71 -13.63
N ASN A 426 -4.06 6.52 -14.13
CA ASN A 426 -4.76 5.28 -13.77
C ASN A 426 -4.64 4.99 -12.28
N GLN A 427 -3.44 5.06 -11.71
CA GLN A 427 -3.20 4.87 -10.27
C GLN A 427 -3.97 5.89 -9.42
N MET A 428 -3.98 7.17 -9.83
CA MET A 428 -4.75 8.20 -9.15
C MET A 428 -6.27 7.97 -9.26
N GLY A 429 -6.73 7.45 -10.39
CA GLY A 429 -8.12 7.03 -10.58
C GLY A 429 -8.50 5.91 -9.59
N TRP A 430 -7.66 4.89 -9.48
CA TRP A 430 -7.85 3.80 -8.54
C TRP A 430 -7.82 4.27 -7.07
N LEU A 431 -6.86 5.10 -6.69
CA LEU A 431 -6.78 5.68 -5.35
C LEU A 431 -8.04 6.51 -5.02
N SER A 432 -8.50 7.34 -5.97
CA SER A 432 -9.71 8.15 -5.78
C SER A 432 -10.96 7.28 -5.66
N GLU A 433 -11.06 6.20 -6.43
CA GLU A 433 -12.15 5.22 -6.33
C GLU A 433 -12.13 4.50 -4.99
N HIS A 434 -10.96 4.12 -4.49
CA HIS A 434 -10.77 3.51 -3.17
C HIS A 434 -11.20 4.44 -2.04
N HIS A 435 -10.95 5.75 -2.20
CA HIS A 435 -11.44 6.79 -1.29
C HIS A 435 -12.88 7.20 -1.56
N ARG A 436 -13.59 6.52 -2.49
CA ARG A 436 -14.97 6.80 -2.90
C ARG A 436 -15.18 8.19 -3.52
N ASP A 437 -14.12 8.85 -3.97
CA ASP A 437 -14.20 10.06 -4.77
C ASP A 437 -14.30 9.71 -6.26
N TYR A 438 -15.50 9.30 -6.66
CA TYR A 438 -15.75 8.82 -8.01
C TYR A 438 -15.71 9.91 -9.08
N GLN A 439 -15.90 11.17 -8.71
CA GLN A 439 -15.75 12.27 -9.65
C GLN A 439 -14.28 12.51 -9.98
N GLU A 440 -13.43 12.52 -8.95
CA GLU A 440 -12.00 12.63 -9.15
C GLU A 440 -11.46 11.40 -9.89
N ALA A 441 -11.94 10.19 -9.53
CA ALA A 441 -11.59 8.95 -10.23
C ALA A 441 -11.95 9.03 -11.73
N GLU A 442 -13.17 9.51 -12.06
CA GLU A 442 -13.60 9.70 -13.46
C GLU A 442 -12.66 10.66 -14.20
N ARG A 443 -12.29 11.79 -13.60
CA ARG A 443 -11.36 12.75 -14.21
C ARG A 443 -10.01 12.12 -14.53
N TRP A 444 -9.48 11.35 -13.60
CA TRP A 444 -8.21 10.67 -13.78
C TRP A 444 -8.28 9.56 -14.84
N TYR A 445 -9.33 8.74 -14.83
CA TYR A 445 -9.49 7.69 -15.84
C TYR A 445 -9.74 8.25 -17.24
N VAL A 446 -10.50 9.35 -17.37
CA VAL A 446 -10.65 10.05 -18.66
C VAL A 446 -9.30 10.53 -19.18
N ARG A 447 -8.46 11.06 -18.30
CA ARG A 447 -7.12 11.53 -18.64
C ARG A 447 -6.20 10.34 -18.99
N ALA A 448 -6.29 9.25 -18.24
CA ALA A 448 -5.57 8.01 -18.52
C ALA A 448 -5.98 7.38 -19.86
N ALA A 449 -7.25 7.45 -20.24
CA ALA A 449 -7.75 6.95 -21.51
C ALA A 449 -7.25 7.74 -22.74
N GLY A 450 -6.58 8.87 -22.53
CA GLY A 450 -6.00 9.69 -23.60
C GLY A 450 -4.90 9.01 -24.39
N ASP A 451 -4.32 7.94 -23.87
CA ASP A 451 -3.34 7.08 -24.57
C ASP A 451 -3.97 6.04 -25.51
N GLY A 452 -5.32 5.96 -25.54
CA GLY A 452 -6.05 4.95 -26.29
C GLY A 452 -6.19 3.60 -25.58
N SER A 453 -5.87 3.51 -24.27
CA SER A 453 -6.01 2.28 -23.49
C SER A 453 -7.47 1.86 -23.34
N PRO A 454 -7.87 0.66 -23.83
CA PRO A 454 -9.23 0.17 -23.67
C PRO A 454 -9.63 -0.05 -22.20
N LEU A 455 -8.69 -0.40 -21.31
CA LEU A 455 -8.93 -0.54 -19.89
C LEU A 455 -9.32 0.79 -19.25
N ASN A 456 -8.53 1.84 -19.49
CA ASN A 456 -8.80 3.17 -18.95
C ASN A 456 -10.11 3.76 -19.51
N ALA A 457 -10.38 3.49 -20.78
CA ALA A 457 -11.66 3.84 -21.41
C ALA A 457 -12.84 3.11 -20.75
N MET A 458 -12.70 1.81 -20.44
CA MET A 458 -13.74 1.06 -19.73
C MET A 458 -14.01 1.68 -18.36
N LEU A 459 -12.96 1.99 -17.57
CA LEU A 459 -13.09 2.58 -16.24
C LEU A 459 -13.76 3.97 -16.28
N ALA A 460 -13.33 4.83 -17.21
CA ALA A 460 -13.94 6.14 -17.42
C ALA A 460 -15.43 6.04 -17.83
N GLY A 461 -15.72 5.18 -18.82
CA GLY A 461 -17.07 4.96 -19.31
C GLY A 461 -18.00 4.34 -18.27
N LYS A 462 -17.51 3.41 -17.46
CA LYS A 462 -18.20 2.82 -16.32
C LYS A 462 -18.66 3.88 -15.32
N LEU A 463 -17.76 4.73 -14.86
CA LEU A 463 -18.09 5.79 -13.89
C LEU A 463 -19.09 6.80 -14.49
N LYS A 464 -18.93 7.19 -15.75
CA LYS A 464 -19.89 8.03 -16.46
C LYS A 464 -21.27 7.39 -16.56
N ALA A 465 -21.35 6.11 -16.92
CA ALA A 465 -22.61 5.37 -17.00
C ALA A 465 -23.29 5.25 -15.62
N GLN A 466 -22.52 5.03 -14.57
CA GLN A 466 -23.03 4.93 -13.20
C GLN A 466 -23.64 6.23 -12.68
N ARG A 467 -23.13 7.41 -13.10
CA ARG A 467 -23.75 8.69 -12.77
C ARG A 467 -24.87 9.11 -13.72
N GLY A 468 -25.21 8.28 -14.71
CA GLY A 468 -26.27 8.54 -15.67
C GLY A 468 -25.88 9.41 -16.88
N ALA A 469 -24.61 9.71 -17.06
CA ALA A 469 -24.10 10.48 -18.20
C ALA A 469 -23.88 9.57 -19.42
N TYR A 470 -24.95 8.94 -19.89
CA TYR A 470 -24.90 7.87 -20.89
C TYR A 470 -24.29 8.33 -22.23
N ALA A 471 -24.65 9.53 -22.71
CA ALA A 471 -24.10 10.07 -23.95
C ALA A 471 -22.59 10.32 -23.88
N GLU A 472 -22.07 10.69 -22.70
CA GLU A 472 -20.65 10.87 -22.48
C GLU A 472 -19.91 9.54 -22.26
N ALA A 473 -20.58 8.53 -21.71
CA ALA A 473 -20.03 7.21 -21.47
C ALA A 473 -19.85 6.40 -22.77
N GLU A 474 -20.74 6.60 -23.73
CA GLU A 474 -20.83 5.81 -24.96
C GLU A 474 -19.51 5.71 -25.72
N PRO A 475 -18.79 6.78 -26.06
CA PRO A 475 -17.56 6.68 -26.85
C PRO A 475 -16.45 5.91 -26.13
N PHE A 476 -16.34 6.02 -24.81
CA PHE A 476 -15.36 5.29 -24.00
C PHE A 476 -15.66 3.80 -23.94
N LEU A 477 -16.92 3.42 -23.68
CA LEU A 477 -17.32 2.02 -23.59
C LEU A 477 -17.29 1.35 -24.95
N ARG A 478 -17.62 2.06 -26.02
CA ARG A 478 -17.47 1.56 -27.38
C ARG A 478 -16.01 1.25 -27.70
N MET A 479 -15.09 2.17 -27.41
CA MET A 479 -13.65 1.94 -27.61
C MET A 479 -13.18 0.71 -26.84
N ALA A 480 -13.56 0.59 -25.56
CA ALA A 480 -13.21 -0.56 -24.71
C ALA A 480 -13.79 -1.88 -25.25
N TRP A 481 -15.03 -1.86 -25.79
CA TRP A 481 -15.68 -3.00 -26.40
C TRP A 481 -15.03 -3.43 -27.70
N GLU A 482 -14.75 -2.48 -28.61
CA GLU A 482 -14.20 -2.76 -29.93
C GLU A 482 -12.72 -3.16 -29.89
N GLN A 483 -11.92 -2.53 -29.01
CA GLN A 483 -10.46 -2.67 -28.98
C GLN A 483 -9.95 -3.56 -27.84
N GLY A 484 -10.81 -3.99 -26.91
CA GLY A 484 -10.41 -4.71 -25.69
C GLY A 484 -9.92 -6.15 -25.90
N GLY A 485 -9.92 -6.67 -27.12
CA GLY A 485 -9.49 -8.03 -27.43
C GLY A 485 -10.30 -9.09 -26.68
N ASP A 486 -9.63 -10.11 -26.15
CA ASP A 486 -10.27 -11.22 -25.40
C ASP A 486 -10.07 -11.09 -23.88
N SER A 487 -10.01 -9.86 -23.38
CA SER A 487 -9.78 -9.53 -21.99
C SER A 487 -11.05 -9.53 -21.12
N ALA A 488 -10.87 -9.73 -19.80
CA ALA A 488 -11.98 -9.68 -18.84
C ALA A 488 -12.68 -8.31 -18.81
N TYR A 489 -11.93 -7.21 -18.94
CA TYR A 489 -12.49 -5.86 -18.95
C TYR A 489 -13.32 -5.56 -20.21
N ARG A 490 -13.09 -6.25 -21.32
CA ARG A 490 -13.97 -6.18 -22.52
C ARG A 490 -15.36 -6.70 -22.20
N THR A 491 -15.47 -7.79 -21.43
CA THR A 491 -16.76 -8.35 -21.00
C THR A 491 -17.51 -7.36 -20.10
N GLU A 492 -16.81 -6.72 -19.17
CA GLU A 492 -17.39 -5.67 -18.32
C GLU A 492 -17.80 -4.44 -19.16
N ALA A 493 -16.94 -4.01 -20.08
CA ALA A 493 -17.23 -2.93 -21.02
C ALA A 493 -18.47 -3.22 -21.87
N ALA A 494 -18.63 -4.46 -22.35
CA ALA A 494 -19.79 -4.91 -23.10
C ALA A 494 -21.09 -4.76 -22.31
N GLY A 495 -21.09 -5.15 -21.02
CA GLY A 495 -22.25 -4.99 -20.15
C GLY A 495 -22.67 -3.54 -19.96
N TYR A 496 -21.71 -2.67 -19.65
CA TYR A 496 -21.97 -1.23 -19.50
C TYR A 496 -22.31 -0.55 -20.84
N TYR A 497 -21.67 -0.95 -21.93
CA TYR A 497 -21.96 -0.41 -23.26
C TYR A 497 -23.39 -0.76 -23.69
N GLY A 498 -23.82 -2.01 -23.52
CA GLY A 498 -25.17 -2.40 -23.79
C GLY A 498 -26.22 -1.69 -22.93
N LEU A 499 -25.93 -1.50 -21.62
CA LEU A 499 -26.76 -0.67 -20.75
C LEU A 499 -26.90 0.76 -21.30
N VAL A 500 -25.77 1.37 -21.67
CA VAL A 500 -25.75 2.74 -22.18
C VAL A 500 -26.56 2.87 -23.47
N LEU A 501 -26.40 1.94 -24.41
CA LEU A 501 -27.19 1.90 -25.64
C LEU A 501 -28.69 1.75 -25.36
N HIS A 502 -29.06 0.91 -24.42
CA HIS A 502 -30.45 0.76 -23.97
C HIS A 502 -30.99 2.09 -23.43
N ARG A 503 -30.24 2.78 -22.54
CA ARG A 503 -30.64 4.08 -21.96
C ARG A 503 -30.73 5.20 -23.00
N LEU A 504 -29.98 5.09 -24.09
CA LEU A 504 -30.03 6.00 -25.23
C LEU A 504 -31.13 5.65 -26.26
N GLY A 505 -31.90 4.57 -26.03
CA GLY A 505 -32.98 4.12 -26.93
C GLY A 505 -32.48 3.36 -28.15
N ARG A 506 -31.20 3.01 -28.24
CA ARG A 506 -30.56 2.28 -29.34
C ARG A 506 -30.64 0.76 -29.10
N LEU A 507 -31.90 0.24 -28.99
CA LEU A 507 -32.19 -1.12 -28.52
C LEU A 507 -31.55 -2.21 -29.38
N ALA A 508 -31.61 -2.06 -30.70
CA ALA A 508 -31.07 -3.08 -31.63
C ALA A 508 -29.53 -3.23 -31.48
N GLU A 509 -28.84 -2.12 -31.23
CA GLU A 509 -27.39 -2.08 -31.06
C GLU A 509 -26.95 -2.62 -29.69
N ALA A 510 -27.82 -2.56 -28.68
CA ALA A 510 -27.53 -3.05 -27.34
C ALA A 510 -27.47 -4.59 -27.24
N ILE A 511 -28.10 -5.31 -28.17
CA ILE A 511 -28.25 -6.78 -28.08
C ILE A 511 -26.90 -7.50 -28.10
N GLU A 512 -26.03 -7.20 -29.05
CA GLU A 512 -24.78 -7.92 -29.22
C GLU A 512 -23.82 -7.74 -28.06
N PRO A 513 -23.54 -6.49 -27.58
CA PRO A 513 -22.75 -6.29 -26.38
C PRO A 513 -23.33 -7.00 -25.15
N LEU A 514 -24.65 -6.86 -24.89
CA LEU A 514 -25.28 -7.52 -23.74
C LEU A 514 -25.25 -9.05 -23.83
N ARG A 515 -25.43 -9.62 -25.02
CA ARG A 515 -25.35 -11.08 -25.24
C ARG A 515 -23.94 -11.59 -24.98
N THR A 516 -22.92 -10.86 -25.42
CA THR A 516 -21.52 -11.20 -25.16
C THR A 516 -21.18 -11.13 -23.67
N ALA A 517 -21.65 -10.10 -22.98
CA ALA A 517 -21.48 -9.99 -21.54
C ALA A 517 -22.25 -11.10 -20.79
N ALA A 518 -23.49 -11.37 -21.17
CA ALA A 518 -24.34 -12.38 -20.54
C ALA A 518 -23.81 -13.83 -20.73
N ALA A 519 -23.17 -14.12 -21.85
CA ALA A 519 -22.57 -15.43 -22.11
C ALA A 519 -21.38 -15.78 -21.23
N ARG A 520 -20.70 -14.76 -20.69
CA ARG A 520 -19.55 -14.89 -19.76
C ARG A 520 -19.90 -14.50 -18.33
N TRP A 521 -21.17 -14.18 -18.10
CA TRP A 521 -21.65 -13.80 -16.77
C TRP A 521 -21.80 -15.07 -15.91
N ASP A 522 -21.00 -15.10 -14.86
CA ASP A 522 -21.11 -16.13 -13.83
C ASP A 522 -21.96 -15.58 -12.69
N ASP A 523 -23.01 -16.28 -12.29
CA ASP A 523 -23.88 -15.91 -11.16
C ASP A 523 -23.12 -15.81 -9.83
N ASP A 524 -21.88 -16.32 -9.81
CA ASP A 524 -20.99 -16.29 -8.63
C ASP A 524 -20.14 -15.00 -8.52
N VAL A 525 -20.49 -13.94 -9.24
CA VAL A 525 -19.85 -12.62 -9.05
C VAL A 525 -19.98 -12.13 -7.60
N SER A 526 -21.05 -12.56 -6.90
CA SER A 526 -21.23 -12.28 -5.47
C SER A 526 -20.16 -12.92 -4.57
N SER A 527 -19.48 -13.97 -5.03
CA SER A 527 -18.40 -14.64 -4.29
C SER A 527 -17.06 -13.90 -4.36
N ARG A 528 -16.87 -13.03 -5.36
CA ARG A 528 -15.62 -12.29 -5.59
C ARG A 528 -15.53 -10.99 -4.80
N TYR A 529 -16.64 -10.52 -4.25
CA TYR A 529 -16.71 -9.28 -3.48
C TYR A 529 -17.15 -9.60 -2.05
N SER A 530 -16.46 -9.03 -1.06
CA SER A 530 -16.87 -9.17 0.34
C SER A 530 -18.21 -8.45 0.58
N ARG A 531 -18.91 -8.79 1.69
CA ARG A 531 -20.14 -8.08 2.07
C ARG A 531 -19.95 -6.57 2.26
N ASP A 532 -18.72 -6.13 2.50
CA ASP A 532 -18.36 -4.72 2.61
C ASP A 532 -18.33 -4.00 1.26
N ASP A 533 -18.29 -4.77 0.16
CA ASP A 533 -18.35 -4.26 -1.22
C ASP A 533 -19.78 -4.16 -1.78
N LEU A 534 -20.81 -4.19 -0.93
CA LEU A 534 -22.22 -4.04 -1.33
C LEU A 534 -22.46 -2.77 -2.19
N ASP A 535 -21.64 -1.76 -2.00
CA ASP A 535 -21.67 -0.53 -2.81
C ASP A 535 -21.19 -0.78 -4.25
N VAL A 536 -20.24 -1.68 -4.46
CA VAL A 536 -19.77 -2.12 -5.78
C VAL A 536 -20.80 -3.03 -6.45
N LEU A 537 -21.37 -4.00 -5.70
CA LEU A 537 -22.39 -4.93 -6.20
C LEU A 537 -23.67 -4.20 -6.65
N SER A 538 -24.09 -3.16 -5.93
CA SER A 538 -25.28 -2.37 -6.29
C SER A 538 -25.12 -1.56 -7.58
N ARG A 539 -23.91 -1.43 -8.09
CA ARG A 539 -23.54 -0.63 -9.27
C ARG A 539 -23.13 -1.47 -10.47
N THR A 540 -23.00 -2.78 -10.27
CA THR A 540 -22.64 -3.71 -11.35
C THR A 540 -23.84 -3.94 -12.26
N VAL A 541 -23.63 -3.87 -13.56
CA VAL A 541 -24.67 -4.19 -14.55
C VAL A 541 -24.85 -5.71 -14.59
N ASP A 542 -26.06 -6.17 -14.34
CA ASP A 542 -26.45 -7.56 -14.62
C ASP A 542 -26.85 -7.66 -16.13
N PRO A 543 -25.97 -8.19 -16.98
CA PRO A 543 -26.19 -8.16 -18.41
C PRO A 543 -27.30 -9.09 -18.85
N GLN A 544 -27.60 -10.16 -18.09
CA GLN A 544 -28.70 -11.10 -18.40
C GLN A 544 -30.05 -10.41 -18.18
N LYS A 545 -30.23 -9.72 -17.06
CA LYS A 545 -31.46 -8.96 -16.79
C LYS A 545 -31.61 -7.78 -17.73
N GLU A 546 -30.53 -7.11 -18.10
CA GLU A 546 -30.59 -5.97 -18.99
C GLU A 546 -30.90 -6.42 -20.44
N LEU A 547 -30.35 -7.55 -20.90
CA LEU A 547 -30.66 -8.17 -22.19
C LEU A 547 -32.16 -8.53 -22.29
N ALA A 548 -32.70 -9.16 -21.25
CA ALA A 548 -34.13 -9.52 -21.23
C ALA A 548 -35.04 -8.27 -21.34
N LYS A 549 -34.68 -7.16 -20.73
CA LYS A 549 -35.44 -5.89 -20.87
C LYS A 549 -35.38 -5.34 -22.29
N VAL A 550 -34.21 -5.39 -22.93
CA VAL A 550 -34.04 -4.92 -24.32
C VAL A 550 -34.83 -5.78 -25.30
N GLU A 551 -34.77 -7.11 -25.16
CA GLU A 551 -35.54 -8.05 -26.02
C GLU A 551 -37.03 -7.87 -25.83
N ALA A 552 -37.53 -7.69 -24.60
CA ALA A 552 -38.92 -7.39 -24.32
C ALA A 552 -39.36 -6.04 -24.96
N ALA A 553 -38.54 -5.01 -24.89
CA ALA A 553 -38.83 -3.70 -25.47
C ALA A 553 -38.83 -3.71 -27.03
N LEU A 554 -38.09 -4.61 -27.66
CA LEU A 554 -38.10 -4.77 -29.13
C LEU A 554 -39.28 -5.55 -29.64
N THR A 555 -39.93 -6.38 -28.78
CA THR A 555 -41.11 -7.19 -29.14
C THR A 555 -42.43 -6.48 -28.80
N ALA A 556 -42.41 -5.43 -28.00
CA ALA A 556 -43.56 -4.60 -27.65
C ALA A 556 -43.79 -3.49 -28.68
#